data_c740d86c876307d11afcb57722500c42
#
_entry.id   c740d86c876307d11afcb57722500c42
#
_cell.length_a   1.000
_cell.length_b   1.000
_cell.length_c   1.000
_cell.angle_alpha   90.00
_cell.angle_beta   90.00
_cell.angle_gamma   90.00
#
_symmetry.space_group_name_H-M   'P 1'
#
loop_
_entity.id
_entity.type
_entity.pdbx_description
1 polymer ?
#
loop_
_entity_poly.entity_id
_entity_poly.type
_entity_poly.pdbx_seq_one_letter_code
_entity_poly.pdbx_strand_id
1 'polypeptide(L)'
;MARTGRPKAALELTDDKLQVRPQTVARWRGRFVRDRLEGLSDEPRPGAPRTIRDERVEKVIVKTLEETPPRHDTHWSTRSMAKATGMSQSAVSRIWRAFGLKPHVEETWKLSTDPQFIEKVRDVVGLYLTPPAKALVLCVDEKAQIQALDRSAPILPILPTTPARRTHDYVRNGTSSLFAALDLATGKIISSMHRRHRHQEFLKFLKLIEAAVPAGLEVHLICDNYGTHKTPAIKSWLLRHPRFHFHFTPTSSSWLNLVERWFAELTNRKLRRSAHRSVAELEADIRAWIQAGNEVPKPFVWTKTADEILESLAGCLMRINDSGH
;
A
#
# COMPACT_ATOMS: atom_id res chain seq x y z
N MET A 1 -25.47 32.58 -63.15
CA MET A 1 -25.13 31.38 -62.33
C MET A 1 -23.66 31.09 -62.50
N ALA A 2 -22.80 31.57 -61.62
CA ALA A 2 -21.37 31.35 -61.63
C ALA A 2 -21.03 30.28 -60.59
N ARG A 3 -20.60 29.10 -61.05
CA ARG A 3 -19.98 28.07 -60.23
C ARG A 3 -18.60 28.56 -59.79
N THR A 4 -18.47 29.01 -58.58
CA THR A 4 -17.18 29.27 -57.95
C THR A 4 -16.46 27.94 -57.65
N GLY A 5 -15.61 27.51 -58.60
CA GLY A 5 -14.66 26.45 -58.38
C GLY A 5 -13.65 26.88 -57.32
N ARG A 6 -13.65 26.24 -56.15
CA ARG A 6 -12.59 26.41 -55.15
C ARG A 6 -11.28 25.82 -55.68
N PRO A 7 -10.15 26.47 -55.55
CA PRO A 7 -8.90 26.05 -56.17
C PRO A 7 -8.41 24.75 -55.52
N LYS A 8 -8.17 23.73 -56.37
CA LYS A 8 -7.53 22.45 -55.98
C LYS A 8 -6.20 22.66 -55.25
N ALA A 9 -5.46 23.70 -55.55
CA ALA A 9 -4.19 24.07 -54.94
C ALA A 9 -4.25 24.31 -53.40
N ALA A 10 -5.40 24.74 -52.85
CA ALA A 10 -5.54 24.94 -51.41
C ALA A 10 -5.69 23.62 -50.63
N LEU A 11 -6.13 22.53 -51.31
CA LEU A 11 -6.19 21.19 -50.72
C LEU A 11 -4.81 20.51 -50.69
N GLU A 12 -4.05 20.61 -51.81
CA GLU A 12 -2.72 20.03 -51.93
C GLU A 12 -1.71 20.63 -50.96
N LEU A 13 -1.76 21.98 -50.74
CA LEU A 13 -0.92 22.65 -49.73
C LEU A 13 -1.17 22.22 -48.30
N THR A 14 -2.34 21.70 -47.96
CA THR A 14 -2.70 21.25 -46.61
C THR A 14 -2.27 19.78 -46.42
N ASP A 15 -2.36 18.98 -47.45
CA ASP A 15 -1.98 17.57 -47.47
C ASP A 15 -0.46 17.38 -47.30
N ASP A 16 0.34 18.21 -48.01
CA ASP A 16 1.79 18.22 -47.88
C ASP A 16 2.29 18.66 -46.51
N LYS A 17 1.65 19.67 -45.91
CA LYS A 17 2.01 20.17 -44.57
C LYS A 17 1.67 19.20 -43.46
N LEU A 18 0.59 18.44 -43.58
CA LEU A 18 0.10 17.54 -42.54
C LEU A 18 0.53 16.09 -42.74
N GLN A 19 1.13 15.74 -43.88
CA GLN A 19 1.52 14.38 -44.25
C GLN A 19 0.37 13.37 -44.12
N VAL A 20 -0.86 13.79 -44.39
CA VAL A 20 -2.08 12.96 -44.30
C VAL A 20 -2.73 12.81 -45.69
N ARG A 21 -3.43 11.74 -45.90
CA ARG A 21 -4.09 11.45 -47.19
C ARG A 21 -5.20 12.48 -47.48
N PRO A 22 -5.36 12.98 -48.73
CA PRO A 22 -6.38 13.93 -49.14
C PRO A 22 -7.79 13.58 -48.68
N GLN A 23 -8.13 12.27 -48.69
CA GLN A 23 -9.41 11.76 -48.21
C GLN A 23 -9.64 12.02 -46.70
N THR A 24 -8.57 11.97 -45.91
CA THR A 24 -8.64 12.27 -44.46
C THR A 24 -8.94 13.74 -44.21
N VAL A 25 -8.25 14.63 -44.95
CA VAL A 25 -8.51 16.07 -44.87
C VAL A 25 -9.93 16.41 -45.33
N ALA A 26 -10.41 15.84 -46.41
CA ALA A 26 -11.77 16.02 -46.88
C ALA A 26 -12.83 15.58 -45.88
N ARG A 27 -12.59 14.42 -45.20
CA ARG A 27 -13.47 13.92 -44.14
C ARG A 27 -13.55 14.88 -42.97
N TRP A 28 -12.42 15.31 -42.45
CA TRP A 28 -12.38 16.22 -41.28
C TRP A 28 -12.94 17.59 -41.59
N ARG A 29 -12.70 18.10 -42.82
CA ARG A 29 -13.39 19.33 -43.28
C ARG A 29 -14.90 19.18 -43.34
N GLY A 30 -15.40 18.07 -43.90
CA GLY A 30 -16.84 17.79 -43.92
C GLY A 30 -17.46 17.76 -42.52
N ARG A 31 -16.80 17.13 -41.57
CA ARG A 31 -17.23 17.08 -40.17
C ARG A 31 -17.21 18.47 -39.55
N PHE A 32 -16.14 19.24 -39.71
CA PHE A 32 -16.05 20.61 -39.19
C PHE A 32 -17.10 21.53 -39.78
N VAL A 33 -17.43 21.43 -41.07
CA VAL A 33 -18.50 22.24 -41.70
C VAL A 33 -19.84 21.92 -41.10
N ARG A 34 -20.11 20.65 -40.80
CA ARG A 34 -21.39 20.17 -40.26
C ARG A 34 -21.49 20.43 -38.77
N ASP A 35 -20.49 20.07 -37.97
CA ASP A 35 -20.56 19.94 -36.52
C ASP A 35 -19.57 20.88 -35.79
N ARG A 36 -18.87 21.77 -36.53
CA ARG A 36 -17.89 22.72 -35.97
C ARG A 36 -16.78 22.00 -35.20
N LEU A 37 -16.39 22.49 -34.02
CA LEU A 37 -15.34 21.92 -33.18
C LEU A 37 -15.69 20.53 -32.65
N GLU A 38 -16.94 20.25 -32.38
CA GLU A 38 -17.40 18.92 -31.96
C GLU A 38 -17.17 17.85 -33.03
N GLY A 39 -17.29 18.23 -34.32
CA GLY A 39 -16.97 17.33 -35.44
C GLY A 39 -15.49 16.95 -35.55
N LEU A 40 -14.59 17.61 -34.83
CA LEU A 40 -13.15 17.28 -34.80
C LEU A 40 -12.78 16.30 -33.68
N SER A 41 -13.70 15.97 -32.79
CA SER A 41 -13.50 14.89 -31.82
C SER A 41 -13.71 13.52 -32.44
N ASP A 42 -12.94 12.53 -31.99
CA ASP A 42 -13.15 11.13 -32.39
C ASP A 42 -14.50 10.64 -31.87
N GLU A 43 -15.30 10.06 -32.76
CA GLU A 43 -16.51 9.36 -32.34
C GLU A 43 -16.17 8.15 -31.48
N PRO A 44 -16.97 7.84 -30.42
CA PRO A 44 -16.81 6.63 -29.68
C PRO A 44 -16.83 5.43 -30.65
N ARG A 45 -15.72 4.70 -30.70
CA ARG A 45 -15.67 3.48 -31.52
C ARG A 45 -16.49 2.41 -30.81
N PRO A 46 -17.60 1.92 -31.40
CA PRO A 46 -18.26 0.74 -30.86
C PRO A 46 -17.26 -0.40 -30.89
N GLY A 47 -16.86 -0.90 -29.71
CA GLY A 47 -16.00 -2.06 -29.62
C GLY A 47 -16.62 -3.28 -30.32
N ALA A 48 -15.85 -4.36 -30.44
CA ALA A 48 -16.38 -5.61 -30.96
C ALA A 48 -17.63 -6.03 -30.14
N PRO A 49 -18.69 -6.53 -30.78
CA PRO A 49 -19.89 -7.01 -30.12
C PRO A 49 -19.55 -7.97 -28.97
N ARG A 50 -20.24 -7.84 -27.85
CA ARG A 50 -20.04 -8.70 -26.69
C ARG A 50 -20.41 -10.14 -27.04
N THR A 51 -19.43 -11.05 -27.01
CA THR A 51 -19.64 -12.48 -27.37
C THR A 51 -20.07 -13.32 -26.16
N ILE A 52 -19.87 -12.85 -24.93
CA ILE A 52 -20.23 -13.55 -23.71
C ILE A 52 -21.49 -12.90 -23.15
N ARG A 53 -22.58 -13.67 -23.09
CA ARG A 53 -23.87 -13.22 -22.56
C ARG A 53 -23.83 -13.12 -21.03
N ASP A 54 -24.75 -12.34 -20.47
CA ASP A 54 -24.79 -12.06 -19.02
C ASP A 54 -25.01 -13.30 -18.19
N GLU A 55 -25.83 -14.26 -18.64
CA GLU A 55 -26.07 -15.52 -17.92
C GLU A 55 -24.78 -16.34 -17.75
N ARG A 56 -23.86 -16.26 -18.73
CA ARG A 56 -22.56 -16.94 -18.62
C ARG A 56 -21.61 -16.22 -17.67
N VAL A 57 -21.71 -14.90 -17.58
CA VAL A 57 -20.96 -14.10 -16.60
C VAL A 57 -21.45 -14.39 -15.20
N GLU A 58 -22.75 -14.35 -14.99
CA GLU A 58 -23.42 -14.69 -13.74
C GLU A 58 -23.03 -16.09 -13.26
N LYS A 59 -23.08 -17.08 -14.12
CA LYS A 59 -22.64 -18.44 -13.80
C LYS A 59 -21.21 -18.51 -13.29
N VAL A 60 -20.28 -17.72 -13.84
CA VAL A 60 -18.90 -17.67 -13.34
C VAL A 60 -18.85 -17.03 -11.95
N ILE A 61 -19.63 -15.97 -11.71
CA ILE A 61 -19.67 -15.27 -10.43
C ILE A 61 -20.23 -16.17 -9.35
N VAL A 62 -21.42 -16.75 -9.57
CA VAL A 62 -22.09 -17.66 -8.63
C VAL A 62 -21.19 -18.85 -8.29
N LYS A 63 -20.62 -19.52 -9.31
CA LYS A 63 -19.68 -20.63 -9.06
C LYS A 63 -18.45 -20.20 -8.26
N THR A 64 -17.96 -18.98 -8.46
CA THR A 64 -16.80 -18.49 -7.73
C THR A 64 -17.10 -18.24 -6.26
N LEU A 65 -18.29 -17.74 -5.95
CA LEU A 65 -18.69 -17.31 -4.60
C LEU A 65 -19.34 -18.42 -3.77
N GLU A 66 -20.10 -19.33 -4.42
CA GLU A 66 -20.99 -20.26 -3.72
C GLU A 66 -20.60 -21.73 -3.90
N GLU A 67 -19.83 -22.08 -4.95
CA GLU A 67 -19.49 -23.47 -5.20
C GLU A 67 -18.04 -23.78 -4.85
N THR A 68 -17.81 -24.95 -4.25
CA THR A 68 -16.46 -25.47 -4.00
C THR A 68 -15.81 -25.94 -5.30
N PRO A 69 -14.50 -25.70 -5.48
CA PRO A 69 -13.77 -26.21 -6.64
C PRO A 69 -13.71 -27.73 -6.67
N PRO A 70 -13.58 -28.35 -7.85
CA PRO A 70 -13.37 -29.78 -7.96
C PRO A 70 -12.03 -30.21 -7.31
N ARG A 71 -11.91 -31.48 -6.93
CA ARG A 71 -10.72 -32.08 -6.32
C ARG A 71 -10.37 -31.59 -4.92
N HIS A 72 -11.33 -31.01 -4.20
CA HIS A 72 -11.10 -30.44 -2.87
C HIS A 72 -10.03 -29.31 -2.84
N ASP A 73 -9.83 -28.62 -3.97
CA ASP A 73 -9.01 -27.41 -3.99
C ASP A 73 -9.65 -26.34 -3.08
N THR A 74 -8.84 -25.52 -2.43
CA THR A 74 -9.33 -24.49 -1.50
C THR A 74 -9.95 -23.28 -2.23
N HIS A 75 -9.63 -23.07 -3.48
CA HIS A 75 -10.13 -21.93 -4.28
C HIS A 75 -10.15 -22.23 -5.78
N TRP A 76 -10.98 -21.51 -6.50
CA TRP A 76 -11.04 -21.61 -7.94
C TRP A 76 -9.82 -21.00 -8.61
N SER A 77 -9.20 -21.73 -9.52
CA SER A 77 -8.23 -21.19 -10.46
C SER A 77 -8.91 -20.81 -11.79
N THR A 78 -8.30 -19.92 -12.58
CA THR A 78 -8.83 -19.60 -13.91
C THR A 78 -8.95 -20.84 -14.80
N ARG A 79 -8.08 -21.83 -14.61
CA ARG A 79 -8.09 -23.10 -15.36
C ARG A 79 -9.25 -24.00 -14.94
N SER A 80 -9.45 -24.20 -13.65
CA SER A 80 -10.56 -25.03 -13.14
C SER A 80 -11.91 -24.40 -13.48
N MET A 81 -12.05 -23.08 -13.35
CA MET A 81 -13.25 -22.35 -13.70
C MET A 81 -13.52 -22.38 -15.21
N ALA A 82 -12.51 -22.20 -16.03
CA ALA A 82 -12.62 -22.31 -17.51
C ALA A 82 -13.15 -23.69 -17.92
N LYS A 83 -12.62 -24.77 -17.31
CA LYS A 83 -13.10 -26.14 -17.54
C LYS A 83 -14.55 -26.33 -17.08
N ALA A 84 -14.90 -25.82 -15.91
CA ALA A 84 -16.25 -25.98 -15.34
C ALA A 84 -17.34 -25.18 -16.09
N THR A 85 -16.97 -24.08 -16.75
CA THR A 85 -17.94 -23.19 -17.44
C THR A 85 -17.86 -23.27 -18.97
N GLY A 86 -16.91 -24.03 -19.53
CA GLY A 86 -16.69 -24.12 -20.97
C GLY A 86 -16.22 -22.78 -21.59
N MET A 87 -15.50 -21.95 -20.81
CA MET A 87 -14.97 -20.66 -21.25
C MET A 87 -13.45 -20.70 -21.35
N SER A 88 -12.86 -19.71 -22.04
CA SER A 88 -11.42 -19.56 -22.03
C SER A 88 -10.91 -18.98 -20.70
N GLN A 89 -9.67 -19.32 -20.29
CA GLN A 89 -9.04 -18.77 -19.08
C GLN A 89 -8.98 -17.23 -19.11
N SER A 90 -8.71 -16.65 -20.27
CA SER A 90 -8.68 -15.19 -20.44
C SER A 90 -10.05 -14.55 -20.28
N ALA A 91 -11.13 -15.24 -20.67
CA ALA A 91 -12.49 -14.77 -20.43
C ALA A 91 -12.83 -14.79 -18.93
N VAL A 92 -12.53 -15.88 -18.23
CA VAL A 92 -12.69 -15.99 -16.77
C VAL A 92 -11.88 -14.91 -16.05
N SER A 93 -10.60 -14.73 -16.41
CA SER A 93 -9.75 -13.70 -15.82
C SER A 93 -10.29 -12.28 -16.02
N ARG A 94 -10.86 -11.98 -17.19
CA ARG A 94 -11.52 -10.68 -17.44
C ARG A 94 -12.77 -10.48 -16.60
N ILE A 95 -13.60 -11.51 -16.45
CA ILE A 95 -14.79 -11.48 -15.60
C ILE A 95 -14.36 -11.23 -14.15
N TRP A 96 -13.48 -12.05 -13.60
CA TRP A 96 -13.01 -11.87 -12.22
C TRP A 96 -12.43 -10.47 -11.97
N ARG A 97 -11.65 -9.94 -12.91
CA ARG A 97 -11.09 -8.59 -12.80
C ARG A 97 -12.18 -7.51 -12.85
N ALA A 98 -13.17 -7.66 -13.73
CA ALA A 98 -14.28 -6.70 -13.84
C ALA A 98 -15.15 -6.64 -12.59
N PHE A 99 -15.30 -7.78 -11.88
CA PHE A 99 -16.09 -7.89 -10.65
C PHE A 99 -15.23 -7.88 -9.37
N GLY A 100 -13.93 -7.60 -9.46
CA GLY A 100 -13.04 -7.54 -8.31
C GLY A 100 -12.80 -8.88 -7.60
N LEU A 101 -13.15 -10.01 -8.23
CA LEU A 101 -13.02 -11.34 -7.64
C LEU A 101 -11.56 -11.82 -7.68
N LYS A 102 -11.04 -12.25 -6.53
CA LYS A 102 -9.68 -12.74 -6.34
C LYS A 102 -9.67 -14.05 -5.54
N PRO A 103 -10.18 -15.17 -6.07
CA PRO A 103 -10.33 -16.40 -5.32
C PRO A 103 -9.05 -16.96 -4.71
N HIS A 104 -7.89 -16.61 -5.28
CA HIS A 104 -6.56 -17.04 -4.85
C HIS A 104 -5.93 -16.14 -3.78
N VAL A 105 -6.62 -15.07 -3.37
CA VAL A 105 -6.15 -14.13 -2.35
C VAL A 105 -6.97 -14.34 -1.09
N GLU A 106 -6.29 -14.66 -0.01
CA GLU A 106 -6.84 -14.72 1.33
C GLU A 106 -6.16 -13.61 2.15
N GLU A 107 -6.94 -12.77 2.77
CA GLU A 107 -6.46 -11.74 3.69
C GLU A 107 -6.87 -12.10 5.11
N THR A 108 -5.88 -12.18 5.99
CA THR A 108 -6.15 -12.40 7.41
C THR A 108 -6.59 -11.10 8.06
N TRP A 109 -7.65 -11.14 8.83
CA TRP A 109 -8.12 -10.02 9.62
C TRP A 109 -8.47 -10.48 11.04
N LYS A 110 -8.40 -9.54 11.99
CA LYS A 110 -8.79 -9.80 13.36
C LYS A 110 -9.56 -8.59 13.89
N LEU A 111 -10.72 -8.85 14.45
CA LEU A 111 -11.45 -7.81 15.18
C LEU A 111 -10.72 -7.50 16.49
N SER A 112 -10.64 -6.23 16.80
CA SER A 112 -10.15 -5.77 18.09
C SER A 112 -11.16 -6.13 19.18
N THR A 113 -10.67 -6.65 20.29
CA THR A 113 -11.44 -6.88 21.51
C THR A 113 -11.23 -5.75 22.53
N ASP A 114 -10.63 -4.66 22.12
CA ASP A 114 -10.35 -3.52 22.99
C ASP A 114 -11.65 -2.78 23.33
N PRO A 115 -12.04 -2.67 24.61
CA PRO A 115 -13.28 -1.99 25.00
C PRO A 115 -13.29 -0.49 24.67
N GLN A 116 -12.10 0.12 24.54
CA GLN A 116 -11.90 1.53 24.16
C GLN A 116 -11.58 1.68 22.67
N PHE A 117 -12.01 0.74 21.82
CA PHE A 117 -11.64 0.72 20.40
C PHE A 117 -12.00 2.03 19.69
N ILE A 118 -13.25 2.48 19.84
CA ILE A 118 -13.78 3.67 19.17
C ILE A 118 -13.04 4.92 19.61
N GLU A 119 -12.83 5.10 20.92
CA GLU A 119 -12.14 6.25 21.51
C GLU A 119 -10.69 6.32 21.03
N LYS A 120 -9.99 5.21 21.03
CA LYS A 120 -8.60 5.14 20.57
C LYS A 120 -8.46 5.37 19.06
N VAL A 121 -9.39 4.86 18.24
CA VAL A 121 -9.41 5.16 16.80
C VAL A 121 -9.60 6.65 16.58
N ARG A 122 -10.55 7.29 17.29
CA ARG A 122 -10.80 8.73 17.17
C ARG A 122 -9.63 9.57 17.65
N ASP A 123 -8.99 9.18 18.75
CA ASP A 123 -7.81 9.86 19.31
C ASP A 123 -6.64 9.82 18.29
N VAL A 124 -6.26 8.64 17.82
CA VAL A 124 -5.13 8.48 16.90
C VAL A 124 -5.40 9.14 15.54
N VAL A 125 -6.59 8.93 14.97
CA VAL A 125 -6.97 9.55 13.68
C VAL A 125 -7.09 11.06 13.81
N GLY A 126 -7.57 11.55 14.96
CA GLY A 126 -7.59 12.98 15.26
C GLY A 126 -6.21 13.62 15.18
N LEU A 127 -5.18 12.98 15.77
CA LEU A 127 -3.79 13.42 15.67
C LEU A 127 -3.25 13.41 14.23
N TYR A 128 -3.68 12.48 13.39
CA TYR A 128 -3.27 12.42 11.99
C TYR A 128 -3.87 13.53 11.14
N LEU A 129 -5.13 13.85 11.36
CA LEU A 129 -5.87 14.84 10.55
C LEU A 129 -5.67 16.27 11.06
N THR A 130 -5.57 16.43 12.38
CA THR A 130 -5.50 17.76 13.03
C THR A 130 -4.50 17.71 14.21
N PRO A 131 -3.19 17.63 13.91
CA PRO A 131 -2.19 17.65 14.97
C PRO A 131 -2.21 18.99 15.73
N PRO A 132 -1.93 19.01 17.05
CA PRO A 132 -1.87 20.25 17.83
C PRO A 132 -0.80 21.22 17.31
N ALA A 133 -1.08 22.52 17.34
CA ALA A 133 -0.26 23.55 16.67
C ALA A 133 1.20 23.65 17.18
N LYS A 134 1.48 23.29 18.43
CA LYS A 134 2.83 23.32 19.04
C LYS A 134 3.27 21.92 19.48
N ALA A 135 2.98 20.92 18.67
CA ALA A 135 3.26 19.54 18.99
C ALA A 135 4.01 18.83 17.87
N LEU A 136 4.80 17.85 18.25
CA LEU A 136 5.37 16.85 17.34
C LEU A 136 4.63 15.54 17.54
N VAL A 137 4.11 14.97 16.47
CA VAL A 137 3.42 13.66 16.49
C VAL A 137 4.34 12.61 15.90
N LEU A 138 4.70 11.62 16.72
CA LEU A 138 5.58 10.53 16.35
C LEU A 138 4.84 9.19 16.44
N CYS A 139 4.90 8.41 15.37
CA CYS A 139 4.48 7.00 15.38
C CYS A 139 5.66 6.12 15.79
N VAL A 140 5.53 5.44 16.91
CA VAL A 140 6.64 4.71 17.55
C VAL A 140 6.32 3.22 17.64
N ASP A 141 7.30 2.39 17.25
CA ASP A 141 7.20 0.94 17.37
C ASP A 141 8.58 0.28 17.25
N GLU A 142 8.63 -1.06 17.41
CA GLU A 142 9.83 -1.84 17.22
C GLU A 142 9.67 -2.96 16.17
N LYS A 143 10.61 -3.03 15.25
CA LYS A 143 10.79 -4.19 14.39
C LYS A 143 11.75 -5.16 15.05
N ALA A 144 11.19 -6.15 15.74
CA ALA A 144 11.94 -7.15 16.48
C ALA A 144 12.57 -8.21 15.56
N GLN A 145 13.69 -8.81 16.02
CA GLN A 145 14.30 -10.00 15.44
C GLN A 145 14.61 -9.93 13.93
N ILE A 146 15.12 -8.79 13.47
CA ILE A 146 15.62 -8.66 12.10
C ILE A 146 16.85 -9.56 11.97
N GLN A 147 16.81 -10.54 11.04
CA GLN A 147 17.84 -11.54 10.92
C GLN A 147 18.97 -11.11 9.98
N ALA A 148 20.23 -11.27 10.43
CA ALA A 148 21.39 -11.21 9.54
C ALA A 148 21.50 -12.56 8.80
N LEU A 149 21.07 -12.59 7.55
CA LEU A 149 21.05 -13.78 6.70
C LEU A 149 22.14 -13.67 5.66
N ASP A 150 23.11 -14.60 5.68
CA ASP A 150 24.06 -14.79 4.59
C ASP A 150 23.58 -15.89 3.66
N ARG A 151 23.70 -15.71 2.35
CA ARG A 151 23.32 -16.70 1.35
C ARG A 151 24.50 -17.61 1.04
N SER A 152 24.25 -18.92 0.96
CA SER A 152 25.29 -19.92 0.65
C SER A 152 25.86 -19.79 -0.78
N ALA A 153 25.14 -19.11 -1.67
CA ALA A 153 25.59 -18.84 -3.04
C ALA A 153 25.19 -17.42 -3.50
N PRO A 154 25.96 -16.83 -4.43
CA PRO A 154 25.64 -15.53 -5.01
C PRO A 154 24.25 -15.50 -5.67
N ILE A 155 23.63 -14.33 -5.66
CA ILE A 155 22.38 -14.10 -6.38
C ILE A 155 22.68 -14.09 -7.88
N LEU A 156 22.00 -14.94 -8.65
CA LEU A 156 22.06 -14.88 -10.11
C LEU A 156 21.31 -13.60 -10.58
N PRO A 157 21.96 -12.77 -11.40
CA PRO A 157 21.38 -11.50 -11.83
C PRO A 157 20.15 -11.71 -12.70
N ILE A 158 19.35 -10.66 -12.83
CA ILE A 158 18.21 -10.62 -13.76
C ILE A 158 18.76 -10.64 -15.20
N LEU A 159 18.12 -11.44 -16.06
CA LEU A 159 18.35 -11.49 -17.50
C LEU A 159 17.03 -11.24 -18.26
N PRO A 160 17.06 -10.88 -19.54
CA PRO A 160 15.84 -10.81 -20.34
C PRO A 160 15.06 -12.13 -20.23
N THR A 161 13.76 -12.04 -19.94
CA THR A 161 12.86 -13.18 -19.72
C THR A 161 13.10 -14.04 -18.48
N THR A 162 14.17 -13.79 -17.71
CA THR A 162 14.51 -14.59 -16.53
C THR A 162 14.66 -13.69 -15.29
N PRO A 163 13.82 -13.87 -14.24
CA PRO A 163 13.96 -13.10 -13.01
C PRO A 163 15.27 -13.46 -12.27
N ALA A 164 15.73 -12.56 -11.42
CA ALA A 164 16.85 -12.86 -10.52
C ALA A 164 16.54 -14.10 -9.66
N ARG A 165 17.50 -14.99 -9.53
CA ARG A 165 17.38 -16.24 -8.75
C ARG A 165 18.34 -16.23 -7.57
N ARG A 166 17.87 -16.71 -6.43
CA ARG A 166 18.66 -16.86 -5.21
C ARG A 166 18.47 -18.26 -4.64
N THR A 167 19.50 -18.76 -3.97
CA THR A 167 19.39 -20.00 -3.23
C THR A 167 18.41 -19.90 -2.07
N HIS A 168 17.80 -21.00 -1.68
CA HIS A 168 17.00 -21.11 -0.47
C HIS A 168 17.89 -21.26 0.78
N ASP A 169 19.11 -21.73 0.61
CA ASP A 169 20.04 -21.95 1.72
C ASP A 169 20.62 -20.64 2.24
N TYR A 170 20.66 -20.51 3.55
CA TYR A 170 21.20 -19.35 4.22
C TYR A 170 21.78 -19.72 5.60
N VAL A 171 22.78 -18.95 6.01
CA VAL A 171 23.36 -18.99 7.35
C VAL A 171 22.76 -17.83 8.17
N ARG A 172 22.38 -18.12 9.40
CA ARG A 172 21.88 -17.11 10.35
C ARG A 172 23.03 -16.62 11.22
N ASN A 173 23.39 -15.34 11.06
CA ASN A 173 24.50 -14.72 11.80
C ASN A 173 24.03 -13.90 13.01
N GLY A 174 22.78 -14.10 13.45
CA GLY A 174 22.18 -13.44 14.59
C GLY A 174 21.05 -12.49 14.22
N THR A 175 20.55 -11.78 15.23
CA THR A 175 19.40 -10.87 15.10
C THR A 175 19.67 -9.53 15.74
N SER A 176 19.00 -8.49 15.25
CA SER A 176 18.90 -7.16 15.88
C SER A 176 17.46 -6.70 15.91
N SER A 177 17.13 -5.76 16.81
CA SER A 177 15.83 -5.10 16.89
C SER A 177 15.99 -3.61 16.63
N LEU A 178 15.13 -3.07 15.79
CA LEU A 178 15.11 -1.66 15.41
C LEU A 178 13.92 -0.98 16.10
N PHE A 179 14.19 0.02 16.96
CA PHE A 179 13.20 0.98 17.39
C PHE A 179 13.18 2.14 16.42
N ALA A 180 11.98 2.57 16.03
CA ALA A 180 11.79 3.69 15.11
C ALA A 180 10.64 4.60 15.57
N ALA A 181 10.84 5.90 15.40
CA ALA A 181 9.83 6.93 15.55
C ALA A 181 9.73 7.71 14.24
N LEU A 182 8.59 7.58 13.58
CA LEU A 182 8.27 8.30 12.35
C LEU A 182 7.64 9.64 12.71
N ASP A 183 8.28 10.72 12.33
CA ASP A 183 7.71 12.06 12.42
C ASP A 183 6.63 12.24 11.34
N LEU A 184 5.41 12.46 11.77
CA LEU A 184 4.26 12.59 10.89
C LEU A 184 4.37 13.78 9.95
N ALA A 185 4.88 14.91 10.43
CA ALA A 185 4.95 16.15 9.68
C ALA A 185 6.03 16.13 8.59
N THR A 186 7.17 15.55 8.89
CA THR A 186 8.34 15.57 7.99
C THR A 186 8.56 14.25 7.26
N GLY A 187 8.10 13.13 7.81
CA GLY A 187 8.42 11.78 7.35
C GLY A 187 9.82 11.30 7.74
N LYS A 188 10.54 12.05 8.58
CA LYS A 188 11.84 11.66 9.12
C LYS A 188 11.72 10.56 10.16
N ILE A 189 12.75 9.75 10.28
CA ILE A 189 12.85 8.66 11.23
C ILE A 189 13.93 8.94 12.27
N ILE A 190 13.55 8.90 13.55
CA ILE A 190 14.48 8.74 14.66
C ILE A 190 14.58 7.24 14.95
N SER A 191 15.77 6.69 15.08
CA SER A 191 15.92 5.24 15.24
C SER A 191 17.07 4.84 16.14
N SER A 192 16.96 3.65 16.73
CA SER A 192 18.06 3.00 17.45
C SER A 192 18.03 1.49 17.28
N MET A 193 19.22 0.87 17.19
CA MET A 193 19.39 -0.58 17.06
C MET A 193 19.77 -1.18 18.42
N HIS A 194 19.12 -2.29 18.78
CA HIS A 194 19.35 -2.99 20.03
C HIS A 194 19.30 -4.50 19.82
N ARG A 195 20.01 -5.25 20.66
CA ARG A 195 19.96 -6.74 20.66
C ARG A 195 18.64 -7.28 21.20
N ARG A 196 17.91 -6.51 21.98
CA ARG A 196 16.65 -6.88 22.65
C ARG A 196 15.66 -5.74 22.55
N HIS A 197 14.37 -6.04 22.71
CA HIS A 197 13.26 -5.08 22.65
C HIS A 197 12.45 -5.08 23.96
N ARG A 198 13.14 -4.92 25.08
CA ARG A 198 12.53 -4.83 26.42
C ARG A 198 12.26 -3.38 26.78
N HIS A 199 11.56 -3.17 27.91
CA HIS A 199 11.29 -1.83 28.42
C HIS A 199 12.55 -0.98 28.69
N GLN A 200 13.70 -1.62 29.01
CA GLN A 200 14.97 -0.89 29.19
C GLN A 200 15.46 -0.27 27.89
N GLU A 201 15.40 -1.01 26.79
CA GLU A 201 15.77 -0.54 25.46
C GLU A 201 14.79 0.52 24.97
N PHE A 202 13.50 0.33 25.23
CA PHE A 202 12.47 1.34 24.93
C PHE A 202 12.69 2.63 25.71
N LEU A 203 13.04 2.55 27.02
CA LEU A 203 13.37 3.73 27.81
C LEU A 203 14.59 4.49 27.27
N LYS A 204 15.61 3.77 26.78
CA LYS A 204 16.77 4.40 26.11
C LYS A 204 16.33 5.11 24.83
N PHE A 205 15.40 4.50 24.09
CA PHE A 205 14.86 5.09 22.88
C PHE A 205 14.04 6.35 23.17
N LEU A 206 13.21 6.37 24.22
CA LEU A 206 12.50 7.58 24.65
C LEU A 206 13.46 8.73 25.00
N LYS A 207 14.58 8.44 25.68
CA LYS A 207 15.63 9.44 25.95
C LYS A 207 16.29 9.96 24.68
N LEU A 208 16.46 9.08 23.68
CA LEU A 208 16.98 9.50 22.37
C LEU A 208 15.99 10.42 21.66
N ILE A 209 14.70 10.11 21.67
CA ILE A 209 13.66 10.98 21.13
C ILE A 209 13.70 12.34 21.84
N GLU A 210 13.74 12.35 23.17
CA GLU A 210 13.80 13.59 23.95
C GLU A 210 14.98 14.48 23.55
N ALA A 211 16.16 13.89 23.36
CA ALA A 211 17.34 14.61 22.91
C ALA A 211 17.28 15.11 21.46
N ALA A 212 16.51 14.43 20.62
CA ALA A 212 16.39 14.74 19.18
C ALA A 212 15.30 15.76 18.87
N VAL A 213 14.30 15.94 19.76
CA VAL A 213 13.15 16.82 19.50
C VAL A 213 13.33 18.19 20.16
N PRO A 214 12.82 19.28 19.54
CA PRO A 214 12.92 20.64 20.12
C PRO A 214 12.27 20.73 21.50
N ALA A 215 12.93 21.40 22.45
CA ALA A 215 12.48 21.49 23.85
C ALA A 215 11.16 22.24 24.05
N GLY A 216 10.75 23.09 23.11
CA GLY A 216 9.54 23.92 23.21
C GLY A 216 8.27 23.29 22.63
N LEU A 217 8.33 22.02 22.19
CA LEU A 217 7.19 21.31 21.59
C LEU A 217 6.65 20.24 22.55
N GLU A 218 5.34 20.09 22.59
CA GLU A 218 4.69 18.90 23.10
C GLU A 218 4.98 17.71 22.18
N VAL A 219 5.11 16.51 22.74
CA VAL A 219 5.47 15.30 22.00
C VAL A 219 4.39 14.26 22.18
N HIS A 220 3.63 14.00 21.13
CA HIS A 220 2.60 12.97 21.08
C HIS A 220 3.17 11.71 20.48
N LEU A 221 3.20 10.62 21.25
CA LEU A 221 3.72 9.32 20.83
C LEU A 221 2.57 8.35 20.58
N ILE A 222 2.36 7.96 19.34
CA ILE A 222 1.41 6.94 18.97
C ILE A 222 2.13 5.60 19.01
N CYS A 223 1.74 4.73 19.96
CA CYS A 223 2.36 3.43 20.20
C CYS A 223 1.32 2.31 20.12
N ASP A 224 1.77 1.09 19.92
CA ASP A 224 0.92 -0.08 20.12
C ASP A 224 0.59 -0.31 21.61
N ASN A 225 -0.42 -1.12 21.88
CA ASN A 225 -0.89 -1.40 23.23
C ASN A 225 -0.05 -2.48 23.94
N TYR A 226 1.24 -2.60 23.63
CA TYR A 226 2.11 -3.63 24.17
C TYR A 226 2.53 -3.37 25.63
N GLY A 227 2.66 -4.44 26.40
CA GLY A 227 2.93 -4.34 27.85
C GLY A 227 4.25 -3.65 28.21
N THR A 228 5.27 -3.71 27.34
CA THR A 228 6.56 -3.06 27.56
C THR A 228 6.45 -1.53 27.67
N HIS A 229 5.48 -0.92 27.00
CA HIS A 229 5.24 0.52 26.99
C HIS A 229 4.54 1.03 28.26
N LYS A 230 4.02 0.14 29.09
CA LYS A 230 3.21 0.45 30.29
C LYS A 230 3.88 0.08 31.61
N THR A 231 5.17 -0.23 31.58
CA THR A 231 5.91 -0.63 32.77
C THR A 231 6.07 0.52 33.79
N PRO A 232 6.26 0.24 35.09
CA PRO A 232 6.48 1.27 36.10
C PRO A 232 7.63 2.23 35.78
N ALA A 233 8.70 1.72 35.15
CA ALA A 233 9.84 2.53 34.72
C ALA A 233 9.44 3.58 33.65
N ILE A 234 8.62 3.20 32.69
CA ILE A 234 8.12 4.13 31.67
C ILE A 234 7.16 5.15 32.30
N LYS A 235 6.24 4.70 33.11
CA LYS A 235 5.31 5.61 33.84
C LYS A 235 6.07 6.64 34.70
N SER A 236 7.09 6.21 35.44
CA SER A 236 7.94 7.10 36.23
C SER A 236 8.75 8.08 35.37
N TRP A 237 9.16 7.66 34.17
CA TRP A 237 9.82 8.56 33.24
C TRP A 237 8.85 9.62 32.71
N LEU A 238 7.63 9.22 32.29
CA LEU A 238 6.59 10.13 31.80
C LEU A 238 6.20 11.20 32.85
N LEU A 239 6.06 10.82 34.10
CA LEU A 239 5.79 11.78 35.17
C LEU A 239 6.84 12.90 35.31
N ARG A 240 8.09 12.61 34.91
CA ARG A 240 9.18 13.60 34.89
C ARG A 240 9.31 14.36 33.58
N HIS A 241 8.56 13.94 32.56
CA HIS A 241 8.59 14.51 31.20
C HIS A 241 7.16 14.84 30.74
N PRO A 242 6.49 15.82 31.39
CA PRO A 242 5.06 16.10 31.20
C PRO A 242 4.70 16.51 29.79
N ARG A 243 5.66 16.94 28.97
CA ARG A 243 5.47 17.25 27.56
C ARG A 243 5.29 16.02 26.65
N PHE A 244 5.46 14.79 27.18
CA PHE A 244 5.30 13.54 26.45
C PHE A 244 3.94 12.92 26.71
N HIS A 245 3.12 12.76 25.67
CA HIS A 245 1.77 12.21 25.71
C HIS A 245 1.71 10.90 24.93
N PHE A 246 1.30 9.82 25.57
CA PHE A 246 1.15 8.52 24.92
C PHE A 246 -0.28 8.30 24.45
N HIS A 247 -0.42 7.90 23.17
CA HIS A 247 -1.66 7.52 22.53
C HIS A 247 -1.53 6.07 22.08
N PHE A 248 -2.35 5.20 22.67
CA PHE A 248 -2.25 3.79 22.38
C PHE A 248 -3.24 3.39 21.28
N THR A 249 -2.75 2.69 20.24
CA THR A 249 -3.65 2.06 19.28
C THR A 249 -4.49 0.97 19.95
N PRO A 250 -5.70 0.66 19.43
CA PRO A 250 -6.48 -0.46 19.95
C PRO A 250 -5.72 -1.77 19.83
N THR A 251 -5.97 -2.72 20.69
CA THR A 251 -5.39 -4.06 20.62
C THR A 251 -5.71 -4.70 19.27
N SER A 252 -4.75 -5.33 18.63
CA SER A 252 -4.86 -5.94 17.28
C SER A 252 -5.13 -4.93 16.15
N SER A 253 -4.75 -3.66 16.33
CA SER A 253 -4.94 -2.58 15.35
C SER A 253 -3.63 -1.86 15.02
N SER A 254 -2.53 -2.61 14.84
CA SER A 254 -1.22 -2.07 14.45
C SER A 254 -1.25 -1.30 13.12
N TRP A 255 -2.22 -1.61 12.24
CA TRP A 255 -2.44 -0.89 10.99
C TRP A 255 -2.74 0.62 11.18
N LEU A 256 -3.19 1.03 12.37
CA LEU A 256 -3.32 2.45 12.74
C LEU A 256 -1.97 3.12 13.02
N ASN A 257 -0.91 2.37 13.33
CA ASN A 257 0.41 2.93 13.59
C ASN A 257 1.18 3.06 12.27
N LEU A 258 1.36 4.30 11.77
CA LEU A 258 1.99 4.55 10.47
C LEU A 258 3.44 4.07 10.37
N VAL A 259 4.16 3.92 11.47
CA VAL A 259 5.52 3.36 11.44
C VAL A 259 5.56 1.91 10.95
N GLU A 260 4.47 1.15 11.13
CA GLU A 260 4.35 -0.21 10.60
C GLU A 260 4.40 -0.24 9.06
N ARG A 261 3.78 0.73 8.41
CA ARG A 261 3.89 0.91 6.95
C ARG A 261 5.34 1.19 6.55
N TRP A 262 6.04 2.02 7.31
CA TRP A 262 7.46 2.29 7.07
C TRP A 262 8.32 1.03 7.30
N PHE A 263 8.04 0.21 8.31
CA PHE A 263 8.71 -1.10 8.48
C PHE A 263 8.46 -2.05 7.31
N ALA A 264 7.27 -2.03 6.73
CA ALA A 264 6.97 -2.78 5.52
C ALA A 264 7.79 -2.27 4.33
N GLU A 265 7.98 -0.96 4.20
CA GLU A 265 8.83 -0.36 3.18
C GLU A 265 10.30 -0.75 3.34
N LEU A 266 10.87 -0.63 4.55
CA LEU A 266 12.22 -1.12 4.86
C LEU A 266 12.38 -2.59 4.49
N THR A 267 11.41 -3.42 4.86
CA THR A 267 11.44 -4.85 4.55
C THR A 267 11.45 -5.12 3.05
N ASN A 268 10.55 -4.50 2.31
CA ASN A 268 10.36 -4.78 0.88
C ASN A 268 11.48 -4.17 0.01
N ARG A 269 11.94 -2.95 0.34
CA ARG A 269 12.94 -2.25 -0.47
C ARG A 269 14.37 -2.63 -0.11
N LYS A 270 14.64 -2.99 1.16
CA LYS A 270 16.01 -3.25 1.64
C LYS A 270 16.19 -4.68 2.12
N LEU A 271 15.52 -5.10 3.20
CA LEU A 271 15.84 -6.34 3.90
C LEU A 271 15.53 -7.61 3.09
N ARG A 272 14.46 -7.61 2.33
CA ARG A 272 13.99 -8.82 1.61
C ARG A 272 14.99 -9.38 0.61
N ARG A 273 15.86 -8.53 0.05
CA ARG A 273 16.84 -8.92 -0.98
C ARG A 273 18.29 -8.78 -0.54
N SER A 274 18.55 -8.27 0.65
CA SER A 274 19.91 -8.14 1.18
C SER A 274 20.44 -9.46 1.74
N ALA A 275 21.75 -9.55 1.87
CA ALA A 275 22.47 -10.61 2.56
C ALA A 275 23.50 -9.96 3.49
N HIS A 276 23.64 -10.49 4.71
CA HIS A 276 24.51 -9.93 5.74
C HIS A 276 25.28 -11.03 6.46
N ARG A 277 26.59 -10.90 6.50
CA ARG A 277 27.53 -11.85 7.13
C ARG A 277 27.66 -11.65 8.63
N SER A 278 27.13 -10.54 9.15
CA SER A 278 27.14 -10.26 10.58
C SER A 278 25.98 -9.34 10.97
N VAL A 279 25.66 -9.29 12.27
CA VAL A 279 24.70 -8.33 12.82
C VAL A 279 25.19 -6.88 12.63
N ALA A 280 26.50 -6.65 12.76
CA ALA A 280 27.09 -5.33 12.57
C ALA A 280 26.88 -4.80 11.13
N GLU A 281 27.06 -5.66 10.13
CA GLU A 281 26.81 -5.34 8.73
C GLU A 281 25.32 -5.04 8.49
N LEU A 282 24.42 -5.86 9.01
CA LEU A 282 22.97 -5.61 8.94
C LEU A 282 22.60 -4.25 9.55
N GLU A 283 23.09 -3.96 10.74
CA GLU A 283 22.81 -2.70 11.42
C GLU A 283 23.38 -1.48 10.68
N ALA A 284 24.59 -1.58 10.15
CA ALA A 284 25.21 -0.52 9.35
C ALA A 284 24.39 -0.23 8.09
N ASP A 285 23.93 -1.27 7.42
CA ASP A 285 23.15 -1.21 6.20
C ASP A 285 21.75 -0.59 6.45
N ILE A 286 21.09 -0.93 7.57
CA ILE A 286 19.83 -0.32 7.97
C ILE A 286 20.03 1.16 8.30
N ARG A 287 21.09 1.52 9.06
CA ARG A 287 21.37 2.92 9.40
C ARG A 287 21.62 3.76 8.14
N ALA A 288 22.40 3.25 7.20
CA ALA A 288 22.65 3.94 5.94
C ALA A 288 21.37 4.17 5.14
N TRP A 289 20.48 3.17 5.09
CA TRP A 289 19.19 3.28 4.40
C TRP A 289 18.28 4.32 5.07
N ILE A 290 18.23 4.37 6.41
CA ILE A 290 17.47 5.37 7.17
C ILE A 290 18.04 6.77 6.95
N GLN A 291 19.36 6.92 6.98
CA GLN A 291 20.02 8.20 6.75
C GLN A 291 19.69 8.75 5.36
N ALA A 292 19.82 7.94 4.31
CA ALA A 292 19.47 8.34 2.95
C ALA A 292 17.98 8.71 2.83
N GLY A 293 17.09 7.98 3.53
CA GLY A 293 15.66 8.32 3.59
C GLY A 293 15.40 9.67 4.27
N ASN A 294 16.14 9.97 5.32
CA ASN A 294 16.02 11.23 6.07
C ASN A 294 16.58 12.46 5.32
N GLU A 295 17.41 12.27 4.29
CA GLU A 295 17.88 13.37 3.43
C GLU A 295 16.77 13.87 2.49
N VAL A 296 15.88 12.96 2.04
CA VAL A 296 14.73 13.30 1.18
C VAL A 296 13.46 12.64 1.76
N PRO A 297 13.02 13.08 2.94
CA PRO A 297 11.92 12.44 3.63
C PRO A 297 10.60 12.70 2.91
N LYS A 298 9.69 11.73 3.00
CA LYS A 298 8.34 11.82 2.44
C LYS A 298 7.33 11.48 3.52
N PRO A 299 6.55 12.45 4.00
CA PRO A 299 5.52 12.19 5.00
C PRO A 299 4.44 11.26 4.44
N PHE A 300 3.89 10.41 5.29
CA PHE A 300 2.68 9.66 4.98
C PHE A 300 1.47 10.55 5.23
N VAL A 301 0.63 10.69 4.21
CA VAL A 301 -0.61 11.45 4.33
C VAL A 301 -1.75 10.50 4.68
N TRP A 302 -2.35 10.72 5.84
CA TRP A 302 -3.57 10.02 6.26
C TRP A 302 -4.79 10.72 5.66
N THR A 303 -5.73 9.96 5.09
CA THR A 303 -6.87 10.53 4.37
C THR A 303 -8.23 10.12 4.93
N LYS A 304 -8.32 8.99 5.65
CA LYS A 304 -9.60 8.48 6.17
C LYS A 304 -9.95 9.11 7.51
N THR A 305 -11.20 9.49 7.67
CA THR A 305 -11.74 9.89 8.98
C THR A 305 -11.98 8.68 9.88
N ALA A 306 -12.11 8.92 11.19
CA ALA A 306 -12.43 7.85 12.14
C ALA A 306 -13.80 7.23 11.83
N ASP A 307 -14.78 8.03 11.45
CA ASP A 307 -16.13 7.56 11.16
C ASP A 307 -16.16 6.69 9.89
N GLU A 308 -15.45 7.07 8.82
CA GLU A 308 -15.29 6.20 7.63
C GLU A 308 -14.66 4.85 7.94
N ILE A 309 -13.72 4.80 8.88
CA ILE A 309 -13.10 3.55 9.35
C ILE A 309 -14.13 2.71 10.10
N LEU A 310 -14.87 3.32 11.04
CA LEU A 310 -15.87 2.65 11.85
C LEU A 310 -17.03 2.13 10.99
N GLU A 311 -17.51 2.90 10.02
CA GLU A 311 -18.53 2.48 9.05
C GLU A 311 -18.04 1.30 8.19
N SER A 312 -16.80 1.34 7.73
CA SER A 312 -16.21 0.22 6.96
C SER A 312 -16.16 -1.07 7.79
N LEU A 313 -15.83 -0.97 9.08
CA LEU A 313 -15.82 -2.11 9.99
C LEU A 313 -17.24 -2.63 10.29
N ALA A 314 -18.20 -1.73 10.51
CA ALA A 314 -19.61 -2.11 10.71
C ALA A 314 -20.16 -2.85 9.48
N GLY A 315 -19.87 -2.35 8.27
CA GLY A 315 -20.26 -3.03 7.03
C GLY A 315 -19.61 -4.40 6.83
N CYS A 316 -18.38 -4.59 7.37
CA CYS A 316 -17.74 -5.91 7.39
C CYS A 316 -18.43 -6.87 8.34
N LEU A 317 -18.77 -6.41 9.55
CA LEU A 317 -19.47 -7.21 10.57
C LEU A 317 -20.87 -7.64 10.11
N MET A 318 -21.63 -6.77 9.46
CA MET A 318 -22.93 -7.10 8.89
C MET A 318 -22.80 -8.25 7.88
N ARG A 319 -21.82 -8.19 6.97
CA ARG A 319 -21.59 -9.27 5.99
C ARG A 319 -21.23 -10.61 6.61
N ILE A 320 -20.54 -10.62 7.75
CA ILE A 320 -20.21 -11.85 8.49
C ILE A 320 -21.47 -12.44 9.10
N ASN A 321 -22.33 -11.62 9.70
CA ASN A 321 -23.60 -12.09 10.29
C ASN A 321 -24.54 -12.66 9.23
N ASP A 322 -24.60 -12.05 8.04
CA ASP A 322 -25.43 -12.52 6.93
C ASP A 322 -24.90 -13.81 6.28
N SER A 323 -23.61 -14.14 6.43
CA SER A 323 -23.01 -15.36 5.87
C SER A 323 -23.26 -16.63 6.67
N GLY A 324 -23.97 -16.56 7.81
CA GLY A 324 -24.44 -17.72 8.58
C GLY A 324 -23.34 -18.53 9.26
N HIS A 325 -22.20 -17.93 9.55
CA HIS A 325 -21.09 -18.54 10.30
C HIS A 325 -21.05 -18.08 11.76
#